data_d26c07d35a1a96fb779b160f861602bc
#
_entry.id   d26c07d35a1a96fb779b160f861602bc
#
_cell.length_a   1.000
_cell.length_b   1.000
_cell.length_c   1.000
_cell.angle_alpha   90.00
_cell.angle_beta   90.00
_cell.angle_gamma   90.00
#
_symmetry.space_group_name_H-M   'P 1'
#
loop_
_entity.id
_entity.type
_entity.pdbx_description
1 polymer ?
#
loop_
_entity_poly.entity_id
_entity_poly.type
_entity_poly.pdbx_seq_one_letter_code
_entity_poly.pdbx_strand_id
1 'polypeptide(L)'
;ALDAGYTNLSIAIGGSATNDGGMGAMRALGIRFLDEEGNDLAGTGADLEKVRDIDLSGIHPAVAKARITVMCDVNNPLTGPDGATYTFGKQKGGTEEILHKLEAGMKQYAQVIGEKLGMDVDKIPGAGAAGGLGAALCVFLHAELKSGIETVLDLIEFDQLLEGTDLVVTGEGRIDWQSAFGKVPSGIGMRCKKKGVPAVAIVGGMGDGADKIYEFGV
;
A
#
# COMPACT_ATOMS: atom_id res chain seq x y z
N ALA A 1 3.17 18.70 3.15
CA ALA A 1 1.71 18.67 3.30
C ALA A 1 1.33 19.00 4.76
N LEU A 2 1.83 18.24 5.74
CA LEU A 2 1.53 18.44 7.16
C LEU A 2 1.89 19.84 7.64
N ASP A 3 3.08 20.35 7.30
CA ASP A 3 3.53 21.73 7.63
C ASP A 3 2.65 22.80 6.98
N ALA A 4 2.05 22.49 5.83
CA ALA A 4 1.10 23.36 5.15
C ALA A 4 -0.33 23.29 5.72
N GLY A 5 -0.54 22.46 6.77
CA GLY A 5 -1.82 22.35 7.47
C GLY A 5 -2.82 21.36 6.85
N TYR A 6 -2.40 20.56 5.86
CA TYR A 6 -3.27 19.51 5.30
C TYR A 6 -3.38 18.34 6.27
N THR A 7 -4.62 17.96 6.59
CA THR A 7 -4.94 16.88 7.55
C THR A 7 -5.62 15.67 6.90
N ASN A 8 -6.03 15.78 5.63
CA ASN A 8 -6.60 14.67 4.88
C ASN A 8 -5.67 14.37 3.69
N LEU A 9 -4.96 13.25 3.76
CA LEU A 9 -3.91 12.92 2.82
C LEU A 9 -4.20 11.58 2.14
N SER A 10 -4.15 11.56 0.81
CA SER A 10 -4.15 10.33 0.02
C SER A 10 -2.76 10.11 -0.56
N ILE A 11 -2.15 8.95 -0.28
CA ILE A 11 -0.79 8.62 -0.65
C ILE A 11 -0.81 7.45 -1.64
N ALA A 12 -0.32 7.67 -2.86
CA ALA A 12 -0.08 6.61 -3.82
C ALA A 12 1.35 6.06 -3.63
N ILE A 13 1.49 4.75 -3.44
CA ILE A 13 2.77 4.09 -3.16
C ILE A 13 3.28 3.18 -4.28
N GLY A 14 2.67 3.27 -5.46
CA GLY A 14 3.10 2.54 -6.66
C GLY A 14 4.43 3.02 -7.22
N GLY A 15 5.14 2.16 -7.96
CA GLY A 15 6.39 2.50 -8.64
C GLY A 15 7.59 2.73 -7.70
N SER A 16 7.58 2.15 -6.50
CA SER A 16 8.65 2.34 -5.50
C SER A 16 9.97 1.69 -5.92
N ALA A 17 11.09 2.30 -5.52
CA ALA A 17 12.45 1.80 -5.73
C ALA A 17 13.17 1.41 -4.42
N THR A 18 12.50 1.48 -3.28
CA THR A 18 13.04 1.21 -1.94
C THR A 18 12.63 -0.16 -1.40
N ASN A 19 13.39 -0.68 -0.46
CA ASN A 19 13.07 -1.86 0.35
C ASN A 19 13.65 -1.67 1.75
N ASP A 20 13.17 -0.67 2.47
CA ASP A 20 13.67 -0.17 3.75
C ASP A 20 12.64 -0.28 4.89
N GLY A 21 11.54 -1.01 4.66
CA GLY A 21 10.45 -1.09 5.65
C GLY A 21 9.73 0.25 5.88
N GLY A 22 9.96 1.25 5.02
CA GLY A 22 9.43 2.61 5.18
C GLY A 22 10.20 3.46 6.21
N MET A 23 11.32 2.96 6.75
CA MET A 23 12.09 3.69 7.77
C MET A 23 12.51 5.08 7.31
N GLY A 24 12.97 5.24 6.07
CA GLY A 24 13.38 6.54 5.53
C GLY A 24 12.25 7.57 5.57
N ALA A 25 11.03 7.18 5.22
CA ALA A 25 9.87 8.06 5.27
C ALA A 25 9.48 8.41 6.71
N MET A 26 9.54 7.44 7.63
CA MET A 26 9.20 7.66 9.04
C MET A 26 10.24 8.54 9.74
N ARG A 27 11.51 8.42 9.38
CA ARG A 27 12.57 9.32 9.87
C ARG A 27 12.33 10.77 9.46
N ALA A 28 11.88 11.01 8.23
CA ALA A 28 11.51 12.36 7.78
C ALA A 28 10.35 12.97 8.60
N LEU A 29 9.55 12.12 9.26
CA LEU A 29 8.49 12.52 10.17
C LEU A 29 8.92 12.57 11.65
N GLY A 30 10.22 12.38 11.93
CA GLY A 30 10.80 12.52 13.25
C GLY A 30 10.86 11.22 14.09
N ILE A 31 10.52 10.08 13.52
CA ILE A 31 10.69 8.77 14.17
C ILE A 31 12.16 8.37 14.07
N ARG A 32 12.72 7.83 15.15
CA ARG A 32 14.11 7.33 15.17
C ARG A 32 14.11 5.82 15.30
N PHE A 33 15.00 5.17 14.55
CA PHE A 33 15.27 3.73 14.61
C PHE A 33 16.65 3.55 15.20
N LEU A 34 16.75 2.83 16.29
CA LEU A 34 17.96 2.74 17.10
C LEU A 34 18.59 1.35 17.01
N ASP A 35 19.92 1.31 17.00
CA ASP A 35 20.69 0.07 17.12
C ASP A 35 20.84 -0.38 18.58
N GLU A 36 21.65 -1.42 18.83
CA GLU A 36 21.90 -1.99 20.15
C GLU A 36 22.60 -1.00 21.11
N GLU A 37 23.41 -0.10 20.60
CA GLU A 37 24.11 0.94 21.34
C GLU A 37 23.25 2.22 21.53
N GLY A 38 22.03 2.26 20.94
CA GLY A 38 21.14 3.43 20.97
C GLY A 38 21.48 4.50 19.94
N ASN A 39 22.33 4.20 18.96
CA ASN A 39 22.64 5.13 17.89
C ASN A 39 21.50 5.17 16.86
N ASP A 40 21.27 6.36 16.29
CA ASP A 40 20.25 6.59 15.27
C ASP A 40 20.69 6.03 13.91
N LEU A 41 19.93 5.09 13.38
CA LEU A 41 20.17 4.45 12.09
C LEU A 41 19.74 5.36 10.92
N ALA A 42 20.42 5.25 9.79
CA ALA A 42 20.13 6.08 8.60
C ALA A 42 18.74 5.77 7.97
N GLY A 43 18.16 4.60 8.25
CA GLY A 43 16.84 4.21 7.77
C GLY A 43 16.87 3.67 6.34
N THR A 44 17.95 3.01 5.98
CA THR A 44 18.10 2.30 4.70
C THR A 44 17.76 0.81 4.85
N GLY A 45 17.60 0.10 3.72
CA GLY A 45 17.43 -1.35 3.75
C GLY A 45 18.56 -2.11 4.44
N ALA A 46 19.79 -1.58 4.38
CA ALA A 46 20.95 -2.14 5.05
C ALA A 46 20.93 -1.98 6.59
N ASP A 47 20.06 -1.12 7.10
CA ASP A 47 19.93 -0.88 8.54
C ASP A 47 18.83 -1.75 9.18
N LEU A 48 17.96 -2.37 8.39
CA LEU A 48 16.83 -3.17 8.89
C LEU A 48 17.25 -4.23 9.92
N GLU A 49 18.34 -4.95 9.67
CA GLU A 49 18.84 -5.99 10.57
C GLU A 49 19.42 -5.46 11.89
N LYS A 50 19.76 -4.16 11.93
CA LYS A 50 20.35 -3.50 13.09
C LYS A 50 19.33 -2.90 14.03
N VAL A 51 18.08 -2.75 13.60
CA VAL A 51 17.03 -2.14 14.42
C VAL A 51 16.81 -2.94 15.69
N ARG A 52 16.88 -2.25 16.85
CA ARG A 52 16.60 -2.83 18.18
C ARG A 52 15.56 -2.03 18.94
N ASP A 53 15.41 -0.76 18.62
CA ASP A 53 14.41 0.09 19.25
C ASP A 53 13.83 1.12 18.28
N ILE A 54 12.65 1.62 18.62
CA ILE A 54 11.92 2.63 17.85
C ILE A 54 11.47 3.73 18.81
N ASP A 55 11.94 4.94 18.57
CA ASP A 55 11.58 6.12 19.35
C ASP A 55 10.60 7.00 18.55
N LEU A 56 9.38 7.08 19.05
CA LEU A 56 8.29 7.85 18.46
C LEU A 56 8.17 9.27 19.04
N SER A 57 8.98 9.63 20.03
CA SER A 57 8.86 10.89 20.77
C SER A 57 8.97 12.14 19.90
N GLY A 58 9.71 12.03 18.80
CA GLY A 58 9.92 13.11 17.84
C GLY A 58 8.92 13.16 16.68
N ILE A 59 7.89 12.31 16.67
CA ILE A 59 6.95 12.26 15.54
C ILE A 59 6.29 13.63 15.31
N HIS A 60 6.16 14.01 14.05
CA HIS A 60 5.57 15.28 13.66
C HIS A 60 4.15 15.44 14.28
N PRO A 61 3.88 16.52 15.04
CA PRO A 61 2.66 16.64 15.85
C PRO A 61 1.37 16.67 15.03
N ALA A 62 1.44 17.09 13.76
CA ALA A 62 0.26 17.08 12.88
C ALA A 62 -0.19 15.67 12.47
N VAL A 63 0.66 14.64 12.63
CA VAL A 63 0.29 13.24 12.37
C VAL A 63 -0.92 12.83 13.22
N ALA A 64 -0.96 13.23 14.49
CA ALA A 64 -2.06 12.90 15.41
C ALA A 64 -3.45 13.41 14.94
N LYS A 65 -3.48 14.38 14.04
CA LYS A 65 -4.72 14.97 13.50
C LYS A 65 -4.95 14.60 12.03
N ALA A 66 -3.98 13.92 11.41
CA ALA A 66 -4.06 13.57 10.01
C ALA A 66 -4.88 12.30 9.80
N ARG A 67 -5.76 12.33 8.80
CA ARG A 67 -6.36 11.15 8.21
C ARG A 67 -5.58 10.78 6.96
N ILE A 68 -4.98 9.61 6.96
CA ILE A 68 -4.11 9.16 5.89
C ILE A 68 -4.72 7.92 5.23
N THR A 69 -4.97 8.01 3.95
CA THR A 69 -5.39 6.90 3.10
C THR A 69 -4.25 6.54 2.15
N VAL A 70 -3.93 5.27 2.04
CA VAL A 70 -2.87 4.78 1.16
C VAL A 70 -3.48 3.95 0.03
N MET A 71 -3.24 4.35 -1.20
CA MET A 71 -3.66 3.61 -2.38
C MET A 71 -2.72 2.42 -2.59
N CYS A 72 -3.25 1.21 -2.34
CA CYS A 72 -2.50 -0.03 -2.40
C CYS A 72 -3.35 -1.13 -3.06
N ASP A 73 -2.90 -1.65 -4.18
CA ASP A 73 -3.60 -2.68 -4.96
C ASP A 73 -2.96 -4.08 -4.79
N VAL A 74 -2.07 -4.25 -3.81
CA VAL A 74 -1.44 -5.53 -3.49
C VAL A 74 -1.72 -5.92 -2.04
N ASN A 75 -1.80 -7.23 -1.78
CA ASN A 75 -2.09 -7.78 -0.45
C ASN A 75 -0.88 -8.49 0.18
N ASN A 76 0.31 -8.36 -0.43
CA ASN A 76 1.52 -9.01 0.05
C ASN A 76 1.84 -8.66 1.50
N PRO A 77 2.18 -9.65 2.35
CA PRO A 77 2.66 -9.39 3.71
C PRO A 77 4.00 -8.68 3.69
N LEU A 78 4.47 -8.23 4.84
CA LEU A 78 5.77 -7.59 4.95
C LEU A 78 6.91 -8.57 4.72
N THR A 79 6.83 -9.75 5.33
CA THR A 79 7.89 -10.78 5.31
C THR A 79 7.41 -12.09 4.69
N GLY A 80 8.33 -13.02 4.49
CA GLY A 80 8.06 -14.34 3.98
C GLY A 80 8.18 -14.48 2.45
N PRO A 81 7.86 -15.67 1.91
CA PRO A 81 8.04 -15.96 0.46
C PRO A 81 7.28 -14.99 -0.44
N ASP A 82 6.09 -14.57 -0.02
CA ASP A 82 5.24 -13.62 -0.73
C ASP A 82 5.38 -12.18 -0.22
N GLY A 83 6.39 -11.93 0.65
CA GLY A 83 6.64 -10.64 1.27
C GLY A 83 7.25 -9.61 0.35
N ALA A 84 7.44 -8.41 0.89
CA ALA A 84 7.98 -7.24 0.18
C ALA A 84 9.28 -7.55 -0.57
N THR A 85 10.21 -8.22 0.10
CA THR A 85 11.57 -8.44 -0.37
C THR A 85 11.61 -9.42 -1.53
N TYR A 86 11.04 -10.60 -1.38
CA TYR A 86 11.12 -11.62 -2.42
C TYR A 86 10.22 -11.34 -3.62
N THR A 87 9.05 -10.76 -3.40
CA THR A 87 8.12 -10.44 -4.50
C THR A 87 8.63 -9.27 -5.35
N PHE A 88 9.13 -8.21 -4.72
CA PHE A 88 9.42 -6.96 -5.42
C PHE A 88 10.89 -6.55 -5.46
N GLY A 89 11.74 -7.17 -4.64
CA GLY A 89 13.13 -6.74 -4.49
C GLY A 89 14.00 -7.00 -5.72
N LYS A 90 13.75 -8.08 -6.47
CA LYS A 90 14.51 -8.41 -7.70
C LYS A 90 14.37 -7.33 -8.76
N GLN A 91 13.16 -6.83 -9.00
CA GLN A 91 12.91 -5.76 -9.98
C GLN A 91 13.51 -4.40 -9.55
N LYS A 92 13.86 -4.26 -8.27
CA LYS A 92 14.55 -3.10 -7.70
C LYS A 92 16.07 -3.24 -7.71
N GLY A 93 16.60 -4.28 -8.35
CA GLY A 93 18.04 -4.50 -8.52
C GLY A 93 18.66 -5.43 -7.45
N GLY A 94 17.85 -6.06 -6.59
CA GLY A 94 18.36 -7.01 -5.60
C GLY A 94 18.89 -8.30 -6.23
N THR A 95 20.15 -8.67 -5.88
CA THR A 95 20.66 -10.01 -6.12
C THR A 95 20.14 -10.98 -5.07
N GLU A 96 20.21 -12.29 -5.29
CA GLU A 96 19.74 -13.29 -4.31
C GLU A 96 20.38 -13.08 -2.93
N GLU A 97 21.68 -12.81 -2.87
CA GLU A 97 22.39 -12.54 -1.61
C GLU A 97 21.83 -11.29 -0.91
N ILE A 98 21.59 -10.21 -1.66
CA ILE A 98 21.00 -8.98 -1.12
C ILE A 98 19.58 -9.23 -0.63
N LEU A 99 18.78 -9.99 -1.38
CA LEU A 99 17.40 -10.31 -0.99
C LEU A 99 17.34 -11.12 0.30
N HIS A 100 18.24 -12.07 0.48
CA HIS A 100 18.33 -12.83 1.74
C HIS A 100 18.68 -11.94 2.94
N LYS A 101 19.61 -11.01 2.78
CA LYS A 101 19.97 -10.04 3.84
C LYS A 101 18.82 -9.10 4.16
N LEU A 102 18.17 -8.55 3.13
CA LEU A 102 17.03 -7.66 3.29
C LEU A 102 15.85 -8.36 3.96
N GLU A 103 15.58 -9.61 3.61
CA GLU A 103 14.50 -10.39 4.22
C GLU A 103 14.79 -10.68 5.71
N ALA A 104 16.03 -11.06 6.04
CA ALA A 104 16.43 -11.23 7.44
C ALA A 104 16.24 -9.93 8.23
N GLY A 105 16.67 -8.80 7.66
CA GLY A 105 16.49 -7.49 8.26
C GLY A 105 15.02 -7.10 8.39
N MET A 106 14.19 -7.39 7.37
CA MET A 106 12.76 -7.11 7.41
C MET A 106 12.05 -7.88 8.52
N LYS A 107 12.44 -9.15 8.75
CA LYS A 107 11.93 -9.97 9.87
C LYS A 107 12.35 -9.40 11.21
N GLN A 108 13.61 -8.98 11.35
CA GLN A 108 14.07 -8.31 12.57
C GLN A 108 13.28 -7.04 12.84
N TYR A 109 13.07 -6.22 11.82
CA TYR A 109 12.27 -5.00 11.93
C TYR A 109 10.82 -5.26 12.30
N ALA A 110 10.17 -6.26 11.67
CA ALA A 110 8.82 -6.69 12.01
C ALA A 110 8.71 -7.15 13.47
N GLN A 111 9.71 -7.90 13.96
CA GLN A 111 9.78 -8.33 15.36
C GLN A 111 9.85 -7.14 16.31
N VAL A 112 10.71 -6.16 16.05
CA VAL A 112 10.85 -4.97 16.90
C VAL A 112 9.54 -4.16 16.93
N ILE A 113 8.87 -4.02 15.79
CA ILE A 113 7.53 -3.39 15.75
C ILE A 113 6.55 -4.16 16.65
N GLY A 114 6.54 -5.49 16.55
CA GLY A 114 5.68 -6.34 17.38
C GLY A 114 5.93 -6.15 18.88
N GLU A 115 7.19 -6.15 19.28
CA GLU A 115 7.60 -5.99 20.69
C GLU A 115 7.28 -4.59 21.24
N LYS A 116 7.50 -3.55 20.45
CA LYS A 116 7.33 -2.16 20.87
C LYS A 116 5.90 -1.65 20.80
N LEU A 117 5.16 -2.06 19.78
CA LEU A 117 3.84 -1.50 19.47
C LEU A 117 2.71 -2.54 19.62
N GLY A 118 3.04 -3.80 19.88
CA GLY A 118 2.05 -4.87 20.03
C GLY A 118 1.33 -5.23 18.72
N MET A 119 1.90 -4.91 17.57
CA MET A 119 1.28 -5.10 16.26
C MET A 119 1.99 -6.18 15.45
N ASP A 120 1.25 -7.15 14.98
CA ASP A 120 1.73 -8.15 14.01
C ASP A 120 1.56 -7.58 12.59
N VAL A 121 2.64 -7.07 12.04
CA VAL A 121 2.64 -6.38 10.74
C VAL A 121 2.37 -7.30 9.57
N ASP A 122 2.66 -8.60 9.69
CA ASP A 122 2.40 -9.57 8.64
C ASP A 122 0.91 -9.92 8.50
N LYS A 123 0.10 -9.58 9.50
CA LYS A 123 -1.36 -9.70 9.41
C LYS A 123 -2.04 -8.53 8.71
N ILE A 124 -1.29 -7.49 8.33
CA ILE A 124 -1.84 -6.34 7.62
C ILE A 124 -1.75 -6.63 6.11
N PRO A 125 -2.86 -6.84 5.40
CA PRO A 125 -2.85 -7.02 3.95
C PRO A 125 -2.26 -5.78 3.28
N GLY A 126 -1.25 -5.96 2.41
CA GLY A 126 -0.56 -4.84 1.78
C GLY A 126 0.60 -4.24 2.57
N ALA A 127 0.94 -4.80 3.74
CA ALA A 127 2.11 -4.37 4.52
C ALA A 127 3.41 -4.37 3.71
N GLY A 128 3.57 -5.35 2.80
CA GLY A 128 4.74 -5.48 1.93
C GLY A 128 4.78 -4.49 0.76
N ALA A 129 3.70 -3.76 0.51
CA ALA A 129 3.66 -2.79 -0.58
C ALA A 129 4.78 -1.76 -0.45
N ALA A 130 5.35 -1.40 -1.61
CA ALA A 130 6.40 -0.38 -1.69
C ALA A 130 7.62 -0.66 -0.79
N GLY A 131 8.03 -1.94 -0.67
CA GLY A 131 9.19 -2.34 0.12
C GLY A 131 9.02 -2.16 1.63
N GLY A 132 7.78 -2.33 2.11
CA GLY A 132 7.41 -2.20 3.51
C GLY A 132 6.90 -0.81 3.91
N LEU A 133 6.83 0.14 2.97
CA LEU A 133 6.22 1.45 3.25
C LEU A 133 4.74 1.31 3.65
N GLY A 134 4.02 0.33 3.07
CA GLY A 134 2.64 0.01 3.46
C GLY A 134 2.53 -0.29 4.95
N ALA A 135 3.40 -1.15 5.49
CA ALA A 135 3.47 -1.45 6.92
C ALA A 135 3.72 -0.19 7.75
N ALA A 136 4.76 0.58 7.39
CA ALA A 136 5.14 1.76 8.14
C ALA A 136 4.02 2.81 8.23
N LEU A 137 3.34 3.07 7.11
CA LEU A 137 2.21 4.01 7.08
C LEU A 137 1.05 3.55 7.97
N CYS A 138 0.74 2.25 7.98
CA CYS A 138 -0.30 1.70 8.86
C CYS A 138 0.09 1.79 10.31
N VAL A 139 1.30 1.34 10.65
CA VAL A 139 1.77 1.18 12.04
C VAL A 139 2.00 2.53 12.71
N PHE A 140 2.74 3.41 12.06
CA PHE A 140 3.19 4.66 12.66
C PHE A 140 2.25 5.84 12.44
N LEU A 141 1.51 5.83 11.34
CA LEU A 141 0.61 6.93 10.98
C LEU A 141 -0.87 6.54 11.03
N HIS A 142 -1.17 5.31 11.44
CA HIS A 142 -2.54 4.77 11.48
C HIS A 142 -3.27 4.91 10.15
N ALA A 143 -2.53 4.80 9.03
CA ALA A 143 -3.09 4.94 7.70
C ALA A 143 -4.01 3.76 7.35
N GLU A 144 -5.04 4.04 6.58
CA GLU A 144 -5.95 3.05 6.02
C GLU A 144 -5.48 2.67 4.61
N LEU A 145 -5.19 1.38 4.38
CA LEU A 145 -4.92 0.89 3.03
C LEU A 145 -6.24 0.70 2.29
N LYS A 146 -6.34 1.29 1.10
CA LYS A 146 -7.49 1.16 0.20
C LYS A 146 -7.03 0.86 -1.21
N SER A 147 -7.87 0.17 -1.97
CA SER A 147 -7.68 0.04 -3.41
C SER A 147 -7.58 1.42 -4.07
N GLY A 148 -6.67 1.55 -5.03
CA GLY A 148 -6.47 2.79 -5.76
C GLY A 148 -7.74 3.23 -6.48
N ILE A 149 -8.46 2.30 -7.14
CA ILE A 149 -9.71 2.62 -7.81
C ILE A 149 -10.79 3.09 -6.85
N GLU A 150 -10.97 2.43 -5.70
CA GLU A 150 -11.97 2.85 -4.72
C GLU A 150 -11.65 4.25 -4.18
N THR A 151 -10.38 4.53 -3.91
CA THR A 151 -9.95 5.86 -3.45
C THR A 151 -10.24 6.94 -4.50
N VAL A 152 -9.97 6.66 -5.77
CA VAL A 152 -10.25 7.63 -6.85
C VAL A 152 -11.76 7.84 -7.02
N LEU A 153 -12.56 6.76 -7.00
CA LEU A 153 -14.01 6.86 -7.11
C LEU A 153 -14.63 7.66 -5.95
N ASP A 154 -14.10 7.50 -4.73
CA ASP A 154 -14.51 8.29 -3.56
C ASP A 154 -14.14 9.78 -3.73
N LEU A 155 -12.92 10.07 -4.21
CA LEU A 155 -12.43 11.43 -4.39
C LEU A 155 -13.23 12.23 -5.42
N ILE A 156 -13.70 11.58 -6.49
CA ILE A 156 -14.52 12.23 -7.53
C ILE A 156 -16.03 12.17 -7.21
N GLU A 157 -16.39 11.65 -6.03
CA GLU A 157 -17.79 11.48 -5.63
C GLU A 157 -18.61 10.69 -6.66
N PHE A 158 -18.00 9.60 -7.19
CA PHE A 158 -18.54 8.83 -8.30
C PHE A 158 -19.98 8.36 -8.08
N ASP A 159 -20.33 7.98 -6.85
CA ASP A 159 -21.69 7.55 -6.51
C ASP A 159 -22.75 8.66 -6.72
N GLN A 160 -22.36 9.94 -6.63
CA GLN A 160 -23.23 11.07 -6.94
C GLN A 160 -23.33 11.29 -8.46
N LEU A 161 -22.21 11.07 -9.19
CA LEU A 161 -22.21 11.16 -10.65
C LEU A 161 -23.10 10.09 -11.30
N LEU A 162 -23.37 8.99 -10.62
CA LEU A 162 -24.29 7.95 -11.10
C LEU A 162 -25.76 8.35 -11.03
N GLU A 163 -26.11 9.41 -10.29
CA GLU A 163 -27.50 9.84 -10.17
C GLU A 163 -27.98 10.44 -11.50
N GLY A 164 -29.00 9.82 -12.10
CA GLY A 164 -29.54 10.22 -13.42
C GLY A 164 -28.68 9.76 -14.60
N THR A 165 -27.67 8.91 -14.37
CA THR A 165 -26.87 8.32 -15.44
C THR A 165 -27.53 7.06 -15.98
N ASP A 166 -27.70 6.98 -17.31
CA ASP A 166 -28.31 5.83 -18.00
C ASP A 166 -27.31 4.71 -18.28
N LEU A 167 -26.03 5.05 -18.50
CA LEU A 167 -24.98 4.11 -18.88
C LEU A 167 -23.62 4.66 -18.49
N VAL A 168 -22.77 3.80 -17.94
CA VAL A 168 -21.33 4.07 -17.74
C VAL A 168 -20.50 3.29 -18.74
N VAL A 169 -19.57 3.97 -19.40
CA VAL A 169 -18.60 3.36 -20.29
C VAL A 169 -17.23 3.47 -19.65
N THR A 170 -16.55 2.34 -19.45
CA THR A 170 -15.17 2.28 -18.96
C THR A 170 -14.27 1.60 -20.00
N GLY A 171 -12.98 1.52 -19.74
CA GLY A 171 -12.03 0.89 -20.65
C GLY A 171 -10.79 0.37 -19.96
N GLU A 172 -10.20 -0.66 -20.56
CA GLU A 172 -8.94 -1.25 -20.12
C GLU A 172 -8.20 -1.80 -21.36
N GLY A 173 -6.87 -1.86 -21.32
CA GLY A 173 -6.10 -2.45 -22.41
C GLY A 173 -6.41 -3.93 -22.59
N ARG A 174 -6.55 -4.68 -21.52
CA ARG A 174 -6.90 -6.10 -21.50
C ARG A 174 -7.65 -6.45 -20.23
N ILE A 175 -8.72 -7.25 -20.39
CA ILE A 175 -9.41 -7.90 -19.27
C ILE A 175 -9.02 -9.39 -19.21
N ASP A 176 -8.65 -9.86 -18.03
CA ASP A 176 -8.40 -11.25 -17.68
C ASP A 176 -8.88 -11.50 -16.24
N TRP A 177 -8.59 -12.69 -15.69
CA TRP A 177 -8.96 -13.02 -14.32
C TRP A 177 -8.44 -12.00 -13.27
N GLN A 178 -7.28 -11.37 -13.51
CA GLN A 178 -6.73 -10.35 -12.60
C GLN A 178 -7.53 -9.05 -12.64
N SER A 179 -8.11 -8.72 -13.77
CA SER A 179 -8.91 -7.51 -13.97
C SER A 179 -10.21 -7.54 -13.18
N ALA A 180 -10.67 -8.73 -12.79
CA ALA A 180 -11.83 -8.91 -11.92
C ALA A 180 -11.54 -8.53 -10.45
N PHE A 181 -10.26 -8.40 -10.05
CA PHE A 181 -9.89 -8.14 -8.66
C PHE A 181 -9.24 -6.76 -8.49
N GLY A 182 -10.07 -5.76 -8.10
CA GLY A 182 -9.60 -4.46 -7.63
C GLY A 182 -9.03 -3.52 -8.69
N LYS A 183 -9.26 -3.77 -9.99
CA LYS A 183 -8.88 -2.88 -11.10
C LYS A 183 -10.03 -1.94 -11.50
N VAL A 184 -9.73 -0.99 -12.39
CA VAL A 184 -10.68 0.06 -12.79
C VAL A 184 -12.03 -0.49 -13.24
N PRO A 185 -12.12 -1.47 -14.17
CA PRO A 185 -13.43 -1.95 -14.62
C PRO A 185 -14.25 -2.59 -13.51
N SER A 186 -13.65 -3.40 -12.64
CA SER A 186 -14.37 -4.07 -11.55
C SER A 186 -14.84 -3.07 -10.47
N GLY A 187 -14.01 -2.09 -10.12
CA GLY A 187 -14.40 -1.05 -9.16
C GLY A 187 -15.58 -0.21 -9.67
N ILE A 188 -15.51 0.25 -10.91
CA ILE A 188 -16.60 0.98 -11.57
C ILE A 188 -17.87 0.12 -11.64
N GLY A 189 -17.74 -1.12 -12.12
CA GLY A 189 -18.85 -2.05 -12.25
C GLY A 189 -19.59 -2.30 -10.93
N MET A 190 -18.84 -2.52 -9.83
CA MET A 190 -19.44 -2.72 -8.51
C MET A 190 -20.25 -1.50 -8.04
N ARG A 191 -19.72 -0.28 -8.24
CA ARG A 191 -20.45 0.96 -7.89
C ARG A 191 -21.70 1.12 -8.74
N CYS A 192 -21.59 0.88 -10.06
CA CYS A 192 -22.72 0.93 -10.99
C CYS A 192 -23.79 -0.12 -10.62
N LYS A 193 -23.40 -1.37 -10.37
CA LYS A 193 -24.29 -2.44 -9.95
C LYS A 193 -25.05 -2.08 -8.67
N LYS A 194 -24.38 -1.52 -7.68
CA LYS A 194 -25.00 -1.07 -6.42
C LYS A 194 -26.05 0.03 -6.64
N LYS A 195 -25.86 0.89 -7.63
CA LYS A 195 -26.78 1.98 -7.98
C LYS A 195 -27.81 1.59 -9.06
N GLY A 196 -27.71 0.38 -9.62
CA GLY A 196 -28.61 -0.07 -10.68
C GLY A 196 -28.33 0.58 -12.05
N VAL A 197 -27.16 1.11 -12.27
CA VAL A 197 -26.72 1.73 -13.52
C VAL A 197 -25.96 0.71 -14.35
N PRO A 198 -26.30 0.46 -15.63
CA PRO A 198 -25.54 -0.43 -16.50
C PRO A 198 -24.10 0.08 -16.71
N ALA A 199 -23.12 -0.84 -16.77
CA ALA A 199 -21.77 -0.50 -17.11
C ALA A 199 -21.26 -1.38 -18.28
N VAL A 200 -20.50 -0.79 -19.18
CA VAL A 200 -19.88 -1.46 -20.33
C VAL A 200 -18.41 -1.16 -20.37
N ALA A 201 -17.58 -2.19 -20.57
CA ALA A 201 -16.14 -2.01 -20.77
C ALA A 201 -15.76 -2.17 -22.24
N ILE A 202 -15.06 -1.18 -22.78
CA ILE A 202 -14.39 -1.27 -24.09
C ILE A 202 -12.95 -1.65 -23.85
N VAL A 203 -12.53 -2.81 -24.41
CA VAL A 203 -11.21 -3.39 -24.10
C VAL A 203 -10.44 -3.74 -25.39
N GLY A 204 -9.11 -3.63 -25.31
CA GLY A 204 -8.24 -4.01 -26.42
C GLY A 204 -8.11 -5.53 -26.59
N GLY A 205 -8.38 -6.32 -25.56
CA GLY A 205 -8.36 -7.77 -25.61
C GLY A 205 -8.98 -8.43 -24.39
N MET A 206 -9.37 -9.69 -24.56
CA MET A 206 -9.88 -10.54 -23.47
C MET A 206 -8.95 -11.74 -23.30
N GLY A 207 -8.58 -12.05 -22.06
CA GLY A 207 -7.80 -13.22 -21.68
C GLY A 207 -8.63 -14.24 -20.91
N ASP A 208 -7.97 -15.28 -20.42
CA ASP A 208 -8.60 -16.33 -19.65
C ASP A 208 -9.27 -15.77 -18.38
N GLY A 209 -10.51 -16.20 -18.12
CA GLY A 209 -11.28 -15.76 -16.97
C GLY A 209 -11.79 -14.31 -17.03
N ALA A 210 -11.76 -13.68 -18.20
CA ALA A 210 -12.31 -12.34 -18.41
C ALA A 210 -13.82 -12.25 -18.12
N ASP A 211 -14.54 -13.34 -18.30
CA ASP A 211 -15.99 -13.49 -18.02
C ASP A 211 -16.34 -13.20 -16.55
N LYS A 212 -15.40 -13.37 -15.62
CA LYS A 212 -15.60 -13.03 -14.21
C LYS A 212 -15.94 -11.56 -13.99
N ILE A 213 -15.60 -10.68 -14.92
CA ILE A 213 -15.90 -9.24 -14.78
C ILE A 213 -17.41 -8.98 -14.72
N TYR A 214 -18.24 -9.82 -15.32
CA TYR A 214 -19.70 -9.70 -15.27
C TYR A 214 -20.25 -9.84 -13.84
N GLU A 215 -19.57 -10.60 -12.98
CA GLU A 215 -19.94 -10.73 -11.57
C GLU A 215 -19.85 -9.40 -10.84
N PHE A 216 -18.96 -8.53 -11.30
CA PHE A 216 -18.72 -7.19 -10.75
C PHE A 216 -19.59 -6.10 -11.38
N GLY A 217 -20.47 -6.44 -12.33
CA GLY A 217 -21.48 -5.52 -12.86
C GLY A 217 -21.06 -4.76 -14.11
N VAL A 218 -20.07 -5.29 -14.84
CA VAL A 218 -19.67 -4.77 -16.17
C VAL A 218 -20.35 -5.57 -17.26
#